data_104a5ff87428b6e36f9f58f46e494c56
#
_entry.id   104a5ff87428b6e36f9f58f46e494c56
#
_cell.length_a   1.000
_cell.length_b   1.000
_cell.length_c   1.000
_cell.angle_alpha   90.00
_cell.angle_beta   90.00
_cell.angle_gamma   90.00
#
_symmetry.space_group_name_H-M   'P 1'
#
loop_
_entity.id
_entity.type
_entity.pdbx_description
1 polymer ?
#
loop_
_entity_poly.entity_id
_entity_poly.type
_entity_poly.pdbx_seq_one_letter_code
_entity_poly.pdbx_strand_id
1 'polypeptide(L)'
;MKPHLLIALTVLGLAAAGPSLAARNAHDHGHDAAAVMLQLNAGQKWETDAPLRAGMGEIRQAMAGSLQAIHTHKMSAKAYDDLAKKVHSAVGQIVAQCKLPPAADAQLHLVIADLLVGADQMAGKVKGAPRVDGAVKVIGALNAYGQHFDDPDFHAIEH
;
A
#
# COMPACT_ATOMS: atom_id res chain seq x y z
N MET A 1 95.46 -9.65 12.75
CA MET A 1 95.89 -9.19 11.42
C MET A 1 94.71 -8.83 10.58
N LYS A 2 94.67 -7.58 10.29
CA LYS A 2 94.12 -6.83 9.15
C LYS A 2 92.92 -7.37 8.34
N PRO A 3 92.30 -6.46 7.66
CA PRO A 3 90.92 -6.12 7.61
C PRO A 3 90.38 -6.32 6.17
N HIS A 4 89.10 -6.04 5.95
CA HIS A 4 88.50 -5.46 4.72
C HIS A 4 86.99 -5.34 4.93
N LEU A 5 86.50 -4.17 5.16
CA LEU A 5 86.05 -3.13 4.24
C LEU A 5 85.26 -3.68 3.06
N LEU A 6 84.00 -3.37 2.99
CA LEU A 6 83.33 -2.85 1.83
C LEU A 6 81.81 -2.71 2.00
N ILE A 7 81.44 -1.51 2.13
CA ILE A 7 80.56 -0.71 1.21
C ILE A 7 79.10 -1.03 1.28
N ALA A 8 78.47 0.00 1.81
CA ALA A 8 77.03 0.28 1.79
C ALA A 8 76.52 0.36 0.36
N LEU A 9 75.33 -0.17 0.14
CA LEU A 9 74.47 0.32 -0.91
C LEU A 9 73.07 0.49 -0.35
N THR A 10 72.72 1.71 -0.01
CA THR A 10 71.42 2.16 0.35
C THR A 10 70.55 2.23 -0.93
N VAL A 11 69.61 1.33 -1.08
CA VAL A 11 68.53 1.49 -2.07
C VAL A 11 67.35 2.08 -1.35
N LEU A 12 67.13 3.34 -1.63
CA LEU A 12 65.97 4.13 -1.19
C LEU A 12 64.75 3.71 -2.02
N GLY A 13 63.98 2.76 -1.49
CA GLY A 13 62.71 2.36 -2.08
C GLY A 13 61.61 3.35 -1.70
N LEU A 14 61.24 4.20 -2.65
CA LEU A 14 60.13 5.14 -2.52
C LEU A 14 58.81 4.34 -2.55
N ALA A 15 58.23 4.09 -1.39
CA ALA A 15 56.89 3.50 -1.26
C ALA A 15 55.85 4.58 -1.59
N ALA A 16 55.35 4.55 -2.82
CA ALA A 16 54.19 5.33 -3.19
C ALA A 16 52.96 4.74 -2.49
N ALA A 17 52.51 5.37 -1.41
CA ALA A 17 51.22 5.12 -0.81
C ALA A 17 50.14 5.68 -1.73
N GLY A 18 49.57 4.82 -2.59
CA GLY A 18 48.36 5.15 -3.31
C GLY A 18 47.16 5.23 -2.35
N PRO A 19 46.26 6.21 -2.50
CA PRO A 19 45.05 6.24 -1.73
C PRO A 19 44.17 5.06 -2.11
N SER A 20 43.96 4.13 -1.18
CA SER A 20 42.93 3.10 -1.27
C SER A 20 41.55 3.83 -1.33
N LEU A 21 41.00 3.97 -2.52
CA LEU A 21 39.61 4.23 -2.73
C LEU A 21 38.84 2.98 -2.22
N ALA A 22 38.50 2.99 -0.93
CA ALA A 22 37.47 2.11 -0.41
C ALA A 22 36.18 2.44 -1.18
N ALA A 23 35.87 1.65 -2.19
CA ALA A 23 34.57 1.64 -2.80
C ALA A 23 33.56 1.34 -1.69
N ARG A 24 32.96 2.39 -1.11
CA ARG A 24 31.72 2.27 -0.39
C ARG A 24 30.69 1.79 -1.40
N ASN A 25 30.42 0.50 -1.39
CA ASN A 25 29.18 -0.01 -1.91
C ASN A 25 28.07 0.60 -1.04
N ALA A 26 27.69 1.81 -1.34
CA ALA A 26 26.39 2.32 -0.99
C ALA A 26 25.40 1.43 -1.74
N HIS A 27 24.90 0.40 -1.07
CA HIS A 27 23.64 -0.19 -1.44
C HIS A 27 22.62 0.90 -1.23
N ASP A 28 22.49 1.76 -2.24
CA ASP A 28 21.38 2.64 -2.42
C ASP A 28 20.16 1.75 -2.71
N HIS A 29 19.53 1.29 -1.63
CA HIS A 29 18.18 0.78 -1.67
C HIS A 29 17.24 1.98 -1.83
N GLY A 30 17.48 2.77 -2.86
CA GLY A 30 16.50 3.66 -3.44
C GLY A 30 15.37 2.78 -3.99
N HIS A 31 14.54 2.25 -3.09
CA HIS A 31 13.18 1.92 -3.43
C HIS A 31 12.46 3.25 -3.68
N ASP A 32 12.71 3.83 -4.85
CA ASP A 32 11.65 4.52 -5.56
C ASP A 32 10.59 3.44 -5.82
N ALA A 33 9.86 3.07 -4.78
CA ALA A 33 8.59 2.42 -4.93
C ALA A 33 7.72 3.46 -5.63
N ALA A 34 7.80 3.50 -6.97
CA ALA A 34 6.80 4.17 -7.77
C ALA A 34 5.48 3.69 -7.20
N ALA A 35 4.67 4.61 -6.67
CA ALA A 35 3.40 4.26 -6.06
C ALA A 35 2.66 3.39 -7.08
N VAL A 36 2.46 2.11 -6.75
CA VAL A 36 1.80 1.18 -7.65
C VAL A 36 0.37 1.70 -7.77
N MET A 37 0.05 2.28 -8.92
CA MET A 37 -1.26 2.85 -9.17
C MET A 37 -2.19 1.77 -9.71
N LEU A 38 -3.46 1.86 -9.34
CA LEU A 38 -4.52 1.02 -9.87
C LEU A 38 -4.65 1.26 -11.38
N GLN A 39 -4.64 0.20 -12.17
CA GLN A 39 -4.64 0.25 -13.63
C GLN A 39 -5.73 -0.65 -14.22
N LEU A 40 -6.23 -0.27 -15.38
CA LEU A 40 -7.11 -1.11 -16.19
C LEU A 40 -6.32 -2.25 -16.89
N ASN A 41 -7.00 -3.32 -17.22
CA ASN A 41 -6.45 -4.42 -18.00
C ASN A 41 -6.47 -4.06 -19.49
N ALA A 42 -5.40 -3.49 -20.00
CA ALA A 42 -5.31 -3.01 -21.39
C ALA A 42 -6.54 -2.14 -21.80
N GLY A 43 -6.97 -1.26 -20.89
CA GLY A 43 -8.12 -0.38 -21.11
C GLY A 43 -9.49 -0.98 -20.77
N GLN A 44 -9.54 -2.25 -20.36
CA GLN A 44 -10.75 -2.93 -19.90
C GLN A 44 -10.76 -3.05 -18.38
N LYS A 45 -11.93 -3.23 -17.79
CA LYS A 45 -12.05 -3.57 -16.37
C LYS A 45 -11.57 -4.99 -16.11
N TRP A 46 -11.10 -5.23 -14.89
CA TRP A 46 -10.70 -6.55 -14.41
C TRP A 46 -11.93 -7.42 -14.12
N GLU A 47 -11.89 -8.69 -14.50
CA GLU A 47 -12.94 -9.64 -14.16
C GLU A 47 -13.07 -9.83 -12.66
N THR A 48 -14.28 -10.10 -12.20
CA THR A 48 -14.63 -10.31 -10.80
C THR A 48 -15.30 -11.67 -10.61
N ASP A 49 -15.16 -12.21 -9.39
CA ASP A 49 -15.91 -13.39 -8.98
C ASP A 49 -17.07 -13.05 -8.02
N ALA A 50 -17.91 -14.02 -7.73
CA ALA A 50 -19.07 -13.81 -6.87
C ALA A 50 -18.70 -13.42 -5.42
N PRO A 51 -17.68 -14.02 -4.75
CA PRO A 51 -17.25 -13.59 -3.44
C PRO A 51 -16.78 -12.13 -3.39
N LEU A 52 -16.01 -11.69 -4.41
CA LEU A 52 -15.57 -10.30 -4.51
C LEU A 52 -16.75 -9.35 -4.62
N ARG A 53 -17.67 -9.59 -5.55
CA ARG A 53 -18.86 -8.74 -5.74
C ARG A 53 -19.73 -8.69 -4.48
N ALA A 54 -19.94 -9.83 -3.82
CA ALA A 54 -20.71 -9.87 -2.58
C ALA A 54 -20.07 -9.01 -1.47
N GLY A 55 -18.76 -9.16 -1.24
CA GLY A 55 -18.06 -8.40 -0.21
C GLY A 55 -18.01 -6.90 -0.50
N MET A 56 -17.74 -6.50 -1.74
CA MET A 56 -17.75 -5.09 -2.13
C MET A 56 -19.15 -4.48 -2.03
N GLY A 57 -20.19 -5.23 -2.41
CA GLY A 57 -21.58 -4.82 -2.24
C GLY A 57 -21.98 -4.62 -0.76
N GLU A 58 -21.52 -5.50 0.14
CA GLU A 58 -21.74 -5.36 1.58
C GLU A 58 -21.08 -4.08 2.14
N ILE A 59 -19.81 -3.82 1.79
CA ILE A 59 -19.12 -2.60 2.20
C ILE A 59 -19.86 -1.37 1.67
N ARG A 60 -20.19 -1.38 0.38
CA ARG A 60 -20.92 -0.28 -0.27
C ARG A 60 -22.24 0.02 0.43
N GLN A 61 -23.05 -1.00 0.72
CA GLN A 61 -24.33 -0.85 1.39
C GLN A 61 -24.14 -0.24 2.79
N ALA A 62 -23.16 -0.68 3.55
CA ALA A 62 -22.88 -0.15 4.88
C ALA A 62 -22.45 1.32 4.82
N MET A 63 -21.60 1.69 3.87
CA MET A 63 -21.15 3.08 3.68
C MET A 63 -22.29 3.98 3.20
N ALA A 64 -23.06 3.56 2.21
CA ALA A 64 -24.19 4.31 1.67
C ALA A 64 -25.26 4.57 2.75
N GLY A 65 -25.56 3.58 3.59
CA GLY A 65 -26.50 3.74 4.72
C GLY A 65 -26.03 4.71 5.81
N SER A 66 -24.72 5.02 5.82
CA SER A 66 -24.12 5.96 6.79
C SER A 66 -23.84 7.34 6.21
N LEU A 67 -24.00 7.52 4.90
CA LEU A 67 -23.53 8.70 4.15
C LEU A 67 -24.08 10.02 4.71
N GLN A 68 -25.39 10.09 4.98
CA GLN A 68 -26.04 11.27 5.56
C GLN A 68 -25.43 11.67 6.91
N ALA A 69 -25.16 10.69 7.77
CA ALA A 69 -24.59 10.95 9.10
C ALA A 69 -23.09 11.35 9.00
N ILE A 70 -22.36 10.80 8.02
CA ILE A 70 -20.99 11.19 7.71
C ILE A 70 -20.94 12.64 7.26
N HIS A 71 -21.75 13.03 6.27
CA HIS A 71 -21.79 14.40 5.71
C HIS A 71 -22.20 15.46 6.74
N THR A 72 -23.14 15.12 7.62
CA THR A 72 -23.61 16.05 8.64
C THR A 72 -22.75 16.05 9.90
N HIS A 73 -21.63 15.32 9.93
CA HIS A 73 -20.74 15.13 11.09
C HIS A 73 -21.49 14.67 12.36
N LYS A 74 -22.55 13.86 12.19
CA LYS A 74 -23.39 13.36 13.30
C LYS A 74 -23.06 11.93 13.72
N MET A 75 -22.06 11.30 13.09
CA MET A 75 -21.64 9.96 13.49
C MET A 75 -20.89 9.98 14.82
N SER A 76 -21.32 9.13 15.77
CA SER A 76 -20.56 8.89 16.99
C SER A 76 -19.30 8.06 16.73
N ALA A 77 -18.32 8.13 17.65
CA ALA A 77 -17.13 7.29 17.58
C ALA A 77 -17.49 5.80 17.51
N LYS A 78 -18.50 5.36 18.29
CA LYS A 78 -19.00 3.97 18.25
C LYS A 78 -19.57 3.60 16.88
N ALA A 79 -20.31 4.49 16.23
CA ALA A 79 -20.85 4.23 14.90
C ALA A 79 -19.74 4.07 13.84
N TYR A 80 -18.67 4.87 13.93
CA TYR A 80 -17.48 4.68 13.09
C TYR A 80 -16.78 3.35 13.38
N ASP A 81 -16.64 2.95 14.65
CA ASP A 81 -16.05 1.65 15.02
C ASP A 81 -16.87 0.48 14.45
N ASP A 82 -18.19 0.55 14.53
CA ASP A 82 -19.08 -0.49 14.02
C ASP A 82 -19.03 -0.57 12.48
N LEU A 83 -18.91 0.57 11.81
CA LEU A 83 -18.74 0.64 10.36
C LEU A 83 -17.38 0.07 9.92
N ALA A 84 -16.32 0.43 10.64
CA ALA A 84 -14.98 -0.11 10.41
C ALA A 84 -14.94 -1.65 10.55
N LYS A 85 -15.62 -2.21 11.55
CA LYS A 85 -15.73 -3.66 11.73
C LYS A 85 -16.40 -4.35 10.55
N LYS A 86 -17.43 -3.74 9.97
CA LYS A 86 -18.11 -4.28 8.77
C LYS A 86 -17.13 -4.31 7.58
N VAL A 87 -16.37 -3.23 7.36
CA VAL A 87 -15.34 -3.20 6.30
C VAL A 87 -14.31 -4.30 6.52
N HIS A 88 -13.74 -4.42 7.72
CA HIS A 88 -12.77 -5.47 8.04
C HIS A 88 -13.33 -6.88 7.83
N SER A 89 -14.59 -7.13 8.25
CA SER A 89 -15.23 -8.43 8.09
C SER A 89 -15.41 -8.80 6.62
N ALA A 90 -15.94 -7.88 5.82
CA ALA A 90 -16.17 -8.11 4.39
C ALA A 90 -14.83 -8.29 3.63
N VAL A 91 -13.81 -7.48 3.93
CA VAL A 91 -12.47 -7.67 3.37
C VAL A 91 -11.89 -9.04 3.75
N GLY A 92 -12.06 -9.47 5.01
CA GLY A 92 -11.64 -10.81 5.45
C GLY A 92 -12.32 -11.93 4.67
N GLN A 93 -13.61 -11.80 4.34
CA GLN A 93 -14.34 -12.76 3.51
C GLN A 93 -13.84 -12.75 2.06
N ILE A 94 -13.61 -11.57 1.47
CA ILE A 94 -13.04 -11.44 0.12
C ILE A 94 -11.70 -12.19 0.07
N VAL A 95 -10.77 -11.87 0.97
CA VAL A 95 -9.43 -12.50 1.00
C VAL A 95 -9.49 -14.01 1.18
N ALA A 96 -10.46 -14.52 1.95
CA ALA A 96 -10.60 -15.95 2.19
C ALA A 96 -11.22 -16.71 1.03
N GLN A 97 -12.05 -16.10 0.20
CA GLN A 97 -12.92 -16.81 -0.75
C GLN A 97 -12.70 -16.40 -2.21
N CYS A 98 -12.20 -15.19 -2.48
CA CYS A 98 -11.98 -14.68 -3.82
C CYS A 98 -10.87 -15.46 -4.55
N LYS A 99 -11.09 -15.72 -5.84
CA LYS A 99 -10.14 -16.44 -6.71
C LYS A 99 -10.05 -15.73 -8.05
N LEU A 100 -9.19 -14.74 -8.12
CA LEU A 100 -8.94 -14.00 -9.33
C LEU A 100 -7.66 -14.47 -10.04
N PRO A 101 -7.52 -14.21 -11.35
CA PRO A 101 -6.24 -14.29 -12.03
C PRO A 101 -5.19 -13.40 -11.34
N PRO A 102 -3.89 -13.80 -11.32
CA PRO A 102 -2.85 -13.09 -10.55
C PRO A 102 -2.75 -11.59 -10.83
N ALA A 103 -2.97 -11.16 -12.08
CA ALA A 103 -2.90 -9.75 -12.44
C ALA A 103 -4.08 -8.95 -11.87
N ALA A 104 -5.30 -9.50 -11.92
CA ALA A 104 -6.49 -8.89 -11.32
C ALA A 104 -6.38 -8.86 -9.79
N ASP A 105 -5.88 -9.94 -9.19
CA ASP A 105 -5.64 -10.06 -7.75
C ASP A 105 -4.65 -8.98 -7.26
N ALA A 106 -3.55 -8.77 -7.98
CA ALA A 106 -2.58 -7.73 -7.65
C ALA A 106 -3.21 -6.33 -7.65
N GLN A 107 -4.12 -6.04 -8.57
CA GLN A 107 -4.85 -4.77 -8.60
C GLN A 107 -5.89 -4.68 -7.46
N LEU A 108 -6.56 -5.79 -7.15
CA LEU A 108 -7.51 -5.84 -6.03
C LEU A 108 -6.82 -5.54 -4.69
N HIS A 109 -5.59 -6.00 -4.50
CA HIS A 109 -4.83 -5.73 -3.29
C HIS A 109 -4.62 -4.23 -3.03
N LEU A 110 -4.52 -3.40 -4.08
CA LEU A 110 -4.43 -1.93 -3.91
C LEU A 110 -5.73 -1.36 -3.35
N VAL A 111 -6.88 -1.81 -3.85
CA VAL A 111 -8.19 -1.41 -3.33
C VAL A 111 -8.37 -1.88 -1.89
N ILE A 112 -8.02 -3.13 -1.60
CA ILE A 112 -8.10 -3.69 -0.24
C ILE A 112 -7.22 -2.90 0.73
N ALA A 113 -6.02 -2.53 0.35
CA ALA A 113 -5.14 -1.72 1.19
C ALA A 113 -5.78 -0.39 1.57
N ASP A 114 -6.38 0.32 0.61
CA ASP A 114 -7.08 1.58 0.89
C ASP A 114 -8.33 1.40 1.75
N LEU A 115 -9.11 0.33 1.53
CA LEU A 115 -10.25 -0.03 2.38
C LEU A 115 -9.80 -0.25 3.83
N LEU A 116 -8.72 -1.01 4.05
CA LEU A 116 -8.21 -1.31 5.39
C LEU A 116 -7.63 -0.07 6.08
N VAL A 117 -6.87 0.76 5.36
CA VAL A 117 -6.36 2.03 5.90
C VAL A 117 -7.51 2.94 6.31
N GLY A 118 -8.54 3.07 5.47
CA GLY A 118 -9.73 3.87 5.80
C GLY A 118 -10.49 3.30 7.00
N ALA A 119 -10.66 1.97 7.08
CA ALA A 119 -11.31 1.30 8.19
C ALA A 119 -10.54 1.50 9.52
N ASP A 120 -9.22 1.37 9.50
CA ASP A 120 -8.39 1.62 10.68
C ASP A 120 -8.46 3.08 11.14
N GLN A 121 -8.54 4.02 10.22
CA GLN A 121 -8.75 5.43 10.54
C GLN A 121 -10.15 5.68 11.11
N MET A 122 -11.21 5.10 10.55
CA MET A 122 -12.56 5.13 11.15
C MET A 122 -12.56 4.56 12.56
N ALA A 123 -11.84 3.47 12.81
CA ALA A 123 -11.69 2.86 14.12
C ALA A 123 -10.86 3.71 15.13
N GLY A 124 -10.29 4.84 14.68
CA GLY A 124 -9.47 5.71 15.52
C GLY A 124 -8.10 5.14 15.87
N LYS A 125 -7.62 4.16 15.10
CA LYS A 125 -6.28 3.57 15.28
C LYS A 125 -5.16 4.47 14.76
N VAL A 126 -5.49 5.44 13.90
CA VAL A 126 -4.53 6.41 13.36
C VAL A 126 -4.53 7.66 14.23
N LYS A 127 -3.45 7.85 14.99
CA LYS A 127 -3.34 8.98 15.94
C LYS A 127 -3.39 10.32 15.21
N GLY A 128 -4.26 11.22 15.65
CA GLY A 128 -4.39 12.57 15.11
C GLY A 128 -5.17 12.68 13.80
N ALA A 129 -5.64 11.57 13.23
CA ALA A 129 -6.43 11.58 12.00
C ALA A 129 -7.94 11.58 12.34
N PRO A 130 -8.74 12.47 11.74
CA PRO A 130 -10.19 12.47 11.91
C PRO A 130 -10.82 11.17 11.38
N ARG A 131 -11.78 10.61 12.10
CA ARG A 131 -12.48 9.37 11.69
C ARG A 131 -13.25 9.54 10.38
N VAL A 132 -13.77 10.73 10.13
CA VAL A 132 -14.50 11.04 8.89
C VAL A 132 -13.61 10.89 7.65
N ASP A 133 -12.34 11.25 7.72
CA ASP A 133 -11.40 11.09 6.59
C ASP A 133 -11.19 9.62 6.24
N GLY A 134 -11.27 8.72 7.25
CA GLY A 134 -11.27 7.28 7.03
C GLY A 134 -12.48 6.81 6.23
N ALA A 135 -13.68 7.36 6.53
CA ALA A 135 -14.87 7.06 5.76
C ALA A 135 -14.77 7.57 4.31
N VAL A 136 -14.24 8.77 4.11
CA VAL A 136 -13.98 9.33 2.77
C VAL A 136 -13.01 8.43 2.00
N LYS A 137 -11.96 7.94 2.66
CA LYS A 137 -11.00 7.01 2.04
C LYS A 137 -11.67 5.69 1.62
N VAL A 138 -12.52 5.10 2.45
CA VAL A 138 -13.27 3.88 2.10
C VAL A 138 -14.19 4.13 0.90
N ILE A 139 -14.91 5.26 0.86
CA ILE A 139 -15.76 5.63 -0.29
C ILE A 139 -14.91 5.79 -1.55
N GLY A 140 -13.76 6.46 -1.46
CA GLY A 140 -12.82 6.59 -2.57
C GLY A 140 -12.33 5.25 -3.11
N ALA A 141 -11.99 4.31 -2.23
CA ALA A 141 -11.56 2.95 -2.61
C ALA A 141 -12.70 2.16 -3.29
N LEU A 142 -13.93 2.28 -2.80
CA LEU A 142 -15.11 1.68 -3.42
C LEU A 142 -15.36 2.24 -4.83
N ASN A 143 -15.25 3.54 -5.00
CA ASN A 143 -15.43 4.18 -6.30
C ASN A 143 -14.32 3.79 -7.27
N ALA A 144 -13.07 3.66 -6.78
CA ALA A 144 -11.96 3.14 -7.56
C ALA A 144 -12.18 1.68 -7.99
N TYR A 145 -12.72 0.83 -7.10
CA TYR A 145 -13.16 -0.52 -7.47
C TYR A 145 -14.15 -0.49 -8.63
N GLY A 146 -15.23 0.29 -8.52
CA GLY A 146 -16.25 0.38 -9.57
C GLY A 146 -15.73 0.89 -10.91
N GLN A 147 -14.64 1.65 -10.91
CA GLN A 147 -13.99 2.14 -12.14
C GLN A 147 -13.09 1.09 -12.80
N HIS A 148 -12.50 0.16 -12.03
CA HIS A 148 -11.46 -0.74 -12.51
C HIS A 148 -11.87 -2.21 -12.56
N PHE A 149 -12.95 -2.60 -11.88
CA PHE A 149 -13.42 -3.99 -11.83
C PHE A 149 -14.82 -4.11 -12.46
N ASP A 150 -15.01 -5.18 -13.19
CA ASP A 150 -16.28 -5.46 -13.88
C ASP A 150 -17.28 -6.11 -12.92
N ASP A 151 -18.06 -5.25 -12.28
CA ASP A 151 -19.14 -5.61 -11.37
C ASP A 151 -20.40 -4.87 -11.83
N PRO A 152 -21.27 -5.53 -12.60
CA PRO A 152 -22.41 -4.87 -13.23
C PRO A 152 -23.45 -4.35 -12.23
N ASP A 153 -23.49 -4.90 -11.02
CA ASP A 153 -24.43 -4.50 -9.98
C ASP A 153 -23.85 -3.42 -9.04
N PHE A 154 -22.59 -3.05 -9.25
CA PHE A 154 -21.92 -2.06 -8.42
C PHE A 154 -22.16 -0.64 -8.92
N HIS A 155 -22.76 0.17 -8.07
CA HIS A 155 -22.96 1.60 -8.33
C HIS A 155 -22.07 2.43 -7.40
N ALA A 156 -21.36 3.42 -7.96
CA ALA A 156 -20.55 4.36 -7.18
C ALA A 156 -21.39 5.05 -6.09
N ILE A 157 -20.72 5.43 -5.00
CA ILE A 157 -21.34 6.25 -3.97
C ILE A 157 -21.15 7.71 -4.37
N GLU A 158 -22.23 8.36 -4.73
CA GLU A 158 -22.25 9.80 -5.03
C GLU A 158 -22.31 10.61 -3.72
N HIS A 159 -21.53 11.70 -3.65
CA HIS A 159 -21.42 12.57 -2.47
C HIS A 159 -21.20 14.04 -2.86
#